data_15613b2a8b40148525a5c6c3bb4ea4ae
#
_entry.id   15613b2a8b40148525a5c6c3bb4ea4ae
#
_cell.length_a   1.000
_cell.length_b   1.000
_cell.length_c   1.000
_cell.angle_alpha   90.00
_cell.angle_beta   90.00
_cell.angle_gamma   90.00
#
_symmetry.space_group_name_H-M   'P 1'
#
loop_
_entity.id
_entity.type
_entity.pdbx_description
1 polymer ?
#
loop_
_entity_poly.entity_id
_entity_poly.type
_entity_poly.pdbx_seq_one_letter_code
_entity_poly.pdbx_strand_id
1 'polypeptide(L)'
;MKFIFSLITAFVLFFQSNLESLRESYAKANASNANTESFINMAEKASGSEPVIQGYKAAAQIMEAKITKSNRKALVKSGATSLEAVIKSNPNNAELRVIRMSVQENIPKIVGYRGSLKDDKTFLLDHYSKQNAALKNYIKRFAAQSKTITPAERATLK
;
A
#
# COMPACT_ATOMS: atom_id res chain seq x y z
N MET A 1 -31.03 12.39 -18.65
CA MET A 1 -29.98 12.77 -17.67
C MET A 1 -29.96 11.95 -16.38
N LYS A 2 -31.07 11.37 -15.89
CA LYS A 2 -31.10 10.58 -14.63
C LYS A 2 -30.28 9.26 -14.68
N PHE A 3 -30.17 8.61 -15.83
CA PHE A 3 -29.44 7.34 -15.97
C PHE A 3 -27.91 7.46 -15.93
N ILE A 4 -27.35 8.60 -16.36
CA ILE A 4 -25.89 8.84 -16.35
C ILE A 4 -25.38 9.02 -14.91
N PHE A 5 -26.15 9.71 -14.08
CA PHE A 5 -25.80 9.90 -12.66
C PHE A 5 -25.77 8.56 -11.88
N SER A 6 -26.70 7.65 -12.18
CA SER A 6 -26.77 6.34 -11.54
C SER A 6 -25.57 5.45 -11.89
N LEU A 7 -25.10 5.48 -13.13
CA LEU A 7 -23.93 4.72 -13.59
C LEU A 7 -22.61 5.22 -12.96
N ILE A 8 -22.44 6.54 -12.85
CA ILE A 8 -21.25 7.14 -12.22
C ILE A 8 -21.20 6.79 -10.73
N THR A 9 -22.34 6.87 -10.04
CA THR A 9 -22.42 6.55 -8.61
C THR A 9 -22.11 5.08 -8.35
N ALA A 10 -22.63 4.16 -9.17
CA ALA A 10 -22.36 2.74 -9.05
C ALA A 10 -20.88 2.41 -9.29
N PHE A 11 -20.23 3.05 -10.26
CA PHE A 11 -18.81 2.87 -10.54
C PHE A 11 -17.93 3.35 -9.38
N VAL A 12 -18.23 4.51 -8.80
CA VAL A 12 -17.49 5.05 -7.64
C VAL A 12 -17.62 4.12 -6.42
N LEU A 13 -18.83 3.62 -6.14
CA LEU A 13 -19.05 2.69 -5.03
C LEU A 13 -18.31 1.36 -5.22
N PHE A 14 -18.32 0.82 -6.43
CA PHE A 14 -17.62 -0.42 -6.77
C PHE A 14 -16.10 -0.26 -6.62
N PHE A 15 -15.55 0.86 -7.08
CA PHE A 15 -14.13 1.16 -6.93
C PHE A 15 -13.72 1.30 -5.46
N GLN A 16 -14.50 2.00 -4.65
CA GLN A 16 -14.23 2.16 -3.23
C GLN A 16 -14.26 0.81 -2.48
N SER A 17 -15.19 -0.08 -2.82
CA SER A 17 -15.24 -1.40 -2.21
C SER A 17 -14.03 -2.27 -2.57
N ASN A 18 -13.55 -2.20 -3.80
CA ASN A 18 -12.36 -2.91 -4.25
C ASN A 18 -11.09 -2.40 -3.57
N LEU A 19 -10.95 -1.09 -3.42
CA LEU A 19 -9.80 -0.50 -2.76
C LEU A 19 -9.76 -0.84 -1.26
N GLU A 20 -10.91 -0.83 -0.57
CA GLU A 20 -10.96 -1.21 0.84
C GLU A 20 -10.62 -2.69 1.01
N SER A 21 -11.09 -3.57 0.12
CA SER A 21 -10.73 -4.99 0.12
C SER A 21 -9.23 -5.21 -0.08
N LEU A 22 -8.59 -4.44 -0.95
CA LEU A 22 -7.13 -4.46 -1.12
C LEU A 22 -6.39 -4.02 0.14
N ARG A 23 -6.83 -2.94 0.78
CA ARG A 23 -6.27 -2.46 2.05
C ARG A 23 -6.34 -3.52 3.15
N GLU A 24 -7.50 -4.15 3.31
CA GLU A 24 -7.72 -5.21 4.30
C GLU A 24 -6.85 -6.44 4.03
N SER A 25 -6.78 -6.88 2.78
CA SER A 25 -5.96 -8.01 2.38
C SER A 25 -4.46 -7.72 2.59
N TYR A 26 -4.01 -6.52 2.19
CA TYR A 26 -2.62 -6.10 2.36
C TYR A 26 -2.21 -5.99 3.82
N ALA A 27 -3.07 -5.44 4.68
CA ALA A 27 -2.79 -5.31 6.11
C ALA A 27 -2.54 -6.67 6.78
N LYS A 28 -3.14 -7.75 6.27
CA LYS A 28 -3.00 -9.13 6.77
C LYS A 28 -1.92 -9.92 6.03
N ALA A 29 -1.43 -9.44 4.90
CA ALA A 29 -0.60 -10.21 3.99
C ALA A 29 0.69 -10.78 4.62
N ASN A 30 1.28 -10.08 5.59
CA ASN A 30 2.49 -10.53 6.26
C ASN A 30 2.27 -11.58 7.38
N ALA A 31 1.02 -11.88 7.75
CA ALA A 31 0.70 -12.77 8.86
C ALA A 31 0.97 -14.26 8.54
N SER A 32 0.80 -14.67 7.28
CA SER A 32 1.06 -16.04 6.81
C SER A 32 1.31 -16.09 5.31
N ASN A 33 1.87 -17.20 4.80
CA ASN A 33 2.02 -17.40 3.36
C ASN A 33 0.67 -17.43 2.65
N ALA A 34 -0.35 -18.05 3.24
CA ALA A 34 -1.71 -18.07 2.66
C ALA A 34 -2.29 -16.66 2.53
N ASN A 35 -2.08 -15.79 3.52
CA ASN A 35 -2.49 -14.38 3.43
C ASN A 35 -1.69 -13.62 2.37
N THR A 36 -0.39 -13.91 2.23
CA THR A 36 0.44 -13.35 1.16
C THR A 36 -0.12 -13.74 -0.21
N GLU A 37 -0.41 -15.02 -0.45
CA GLU A 37 -1.00 -15.51 -1.70
C GLU A 37 -2.37 -14.90 -1.98
N SER A 38 -3.22 -14.80 -0.97
CA SER A 38 -4.54 -14.16 -1.08
C SER A 38 -4.42 -12.70 -1.52
N PHE A 39 -3.49 -11.95 -0.93
CA PHE A 39 -3.25 -10.56 -1.34
C PHE A 39 -2.71 -10.46 -2.77
N ILE A 40 -1.74 -11.30 -3.15
CA ILE A 40 -1.17 -11.32 -4.51
C ILE A 40 -2.29 -11.55 -5.53
N ASN A 41 -3.09 -12.59 -5.35
CA ASN A 41 -4.21 -12.92 -6.22
C ASN A 41 -5.24 -11.78 -6.32
N MET A 42 -5.50 -11.09 -5.23
CA MET A 42 -6.42 -9.95 -5.23
C MET A 42 -5.83 -8.74 -5.98
N ALA A 43 -4.56 -8.43 -5.75
CA ALA A 43 -3.89 -7.32 -6.42
C ALA A 43 -3.75 -7.55 -7.92
N GLU A 44 -3.45 -8.78 -8.37
CA GLU A 44 -3.37 -9.13 -9.78
C GLU A 44 -4.71 -8.97 -10.50
N LYS A 45 -5.80 -9.40 -9.85
CA LYS A 45 -7.17 -9.29 -10.39
C LYS A 45 -7.73 -7.87 -10.32
N ALA A 46 -7.14 -6.99 -9.53
CA ALA A 46 -7.60 -5.61 -9.43
C ALA A 46 -7.49 -4.92 -10.78
N SER A 47 -8.60 -4.41 -11.28
CA SER A 47 -8.68 -3.63 -12.50
C SER A 47 -8.50 -2.14 -12.19
N GLY A 48 -7.98 -1.39 -13.16
CA GLY A 48 -7.80 0.06 -13.05
C GLY A 48 -6.34 0.48 -13.19
N SER A 49 -6.18 1.73 -13.62
CA SER A 49 -4.87 2.38 -13.80
C SER A 49 -4.55 3.38 -12.69
N GLU A 50 -5.37 3.43 -11.66
CA GLU A 50 -5.19 4.34 -10.54
C GLU A 50 -3.86 4.09 -9.84
N PRO A 51 -3.15 5.15 -9.45
CA PRO A 51 -1.81 5.02 -8.85
C PRO A 51 -1.75 4.07 -7.66
N VAL A 52 -2.79 4.06 -6.82
CA VAL A 52 -2.85 3.21 -5.62
C VAL A 52 -2.96 1.73 -6.00
N ILE A 53 -3.74 1.39 -7.02
CA ILE A 53 -3.85 0.02 -7.54
C ILE A 53 -2.48 -0.45 -8.08
N GLN A 54 -1.79 0.41 -8.83
CA GLN A 54 -0.44 0.10 -9.32
C GLN A 54 0.56 -0.06 -8.16
N GLY A 55 0.41 0.73 -7.10
CA GLY A 55 1.20 0.57 -5.87
C GLY A 55 0.99 -0.79 -5.19
N TYR A 56 -0.26 -1.26 -5.07
CA TYR A 56 -0.55 -2.59 -4.53
C TYR A 56 -0.03 -3.72 -5.43
N LYS A 57 -0.14 -3.59 -6.75
CA LYS A 57 0.45 -4.58 -7.69
C LYS A 57 1.97 -4.66 -7.53
N ALA A 58 2.64 -3.53 -7.41
CA ALA A 58 4.08 -3.49 -7.17
C ALA A 58 4.45 -4.12 -5.81
N ALA A 59 3.67 -3.86 -4.75
CA ALA A 59 3.86 -4.49 -3.46
C ALA A 59 3.62 -6.01 -3.52
N ALA A 60 2.60 -6.47 -4.25
CA ALA A 60 2.31 -7.89 -4.48
C ALA A 60 3.50 -8.59 -5.14
N GLN A 61 4.10 -8.01 -6.16
CA GLN A 61 5.29 -8.54 -6.82
C GLN A 61 6.49 -8.66 -5.85
N ILE A 62 6.69 -7.67 -4.97
CA ILE A 62 7.73 -7.76 -3.93
C ILE A 62 7.42 -8.89 -2.94
N MET A 63 6.16 -9.03 -2.54
CA MET A 63 5.74 -10.04 -1.57
C MET A 63 5.77 -11.46 -2.14
N GLU A 64 5.62 -11.64 -3.45
CA GLU A 64 5.80 -12.91 -4.15
C GLU A 64 7.20 -13.51 -3.88
N ALA A 65 8.22 -12.66 -3.77
CA ALA A 65 9.56 -13.10 -3.41
C ALA A 65 9.63 -13.80 -2.03
N LYS A 66 8.65 -13.59 -1.15
CA LYS A 66 8.59 -14.23 0.17
C LYS A 66 8.17 -15.70 0.08
N ILE A 67 7.29 -16.02 -0.84
CA ILE A 67 6.65 -17.34 -0.96
C ILE A 67 7.21 -18.19 -2.10
N THR A 68 7.94 -17.59 -3.05
CA THR A 68 8.59 -18.32 -4.14
C THR A 68 9.98 -18.84 -3.75
N LYS A 69 10.42 -19.91 -4.43
CA LYS A 69 11.78 -20.48 -4.26
C LYS A 69 12.81 -19.89 -5.22
N SER A 70 12.38 -19.32 -6.35
CA SER A 70 13.23 -18.82 -7.42
C SER A 70 12.98 -17.33 -7.71
N ASN A 71 13.92 -16.69 -8.38
CA ASN A 71 13.81 -15.32 -8.89
C ASN A 71 13.54 -14.22 -7.84
N ARG A 72 13.71 -14.53 -6.54
CA ARG A 72 13.40 -13.59 -5.43
C ARG A 72 14.01 -12.21 -5.62
N LYS A 73 15.29 -12.14 -5.99
CA LYS A 73 15.98 -10.86 -6.20
C LYS A 73 15.38 -10.06 -7.37
N ALA A 74 15.03 -10.74 -8.45
CA ALA A 74 14.41 -10.10 -9.62
C ALA A 74 13.00 -9.56 -9.28
N LEU A 75 12.18 -10.33 -8.57
CA LEU A 75 10.85 -9.92 -8.12
C LEU A 75 10.91 -8.67 -7.23
N VAL A 76 11.80 -8.68 -6.23
CA VAL A 76 11.97 -7.51 -5.35
C VAL A 76 12.43 -6.30 -6.15
N LYS A 77 13.44 -6.45 -7.02
CA LYS A 77 13.97 -5.35 -7.81
C LYS A 77 12.92 -4.76 -8.74
N SER A 78 12.18 -5.60 -9.45
CA SER A 78 11.14 -5.16 -10.39
C SER A 78 9.99 -4.47 -9.66
N GLY A 79 9.45 -5.09 -8.61
CA GLY A 79 8.38 -4.49 -7.82
C GLY A 79 8.80 -3.17 -7.15
N ALA A 80 10.02 -3.09 -6.60
CA ALA A 80 10.55 -1.85 -6.03
C ALA A 80 10.66 -0.75 -7.10
N THR A 81 11.20 -1.07 -8.29
CA THR A 81 11.29 -0.12 -9.40
C THR A 81 9.91 0.40 -9.81
N SER A 82 8.91 -0.49 -9.92
CA SER A 82 7.53 -0.11 -10.25
C SER A 82 6.91 0.79 -9.17
N LEU A 83 7.10 0.44 -7.90
CA LEU A 83 6.58 1.23 -6.78
C LEU A 83 7.19 2.64 -6.73
N GLU A 84 8.51 2.75 -6.90
CA GLU A 84 9.19 4.06 -6.94
C GLU A 84 8.73 4.90 -8.14
N ALA A 85 8.51 4.30 -9.32
CA ALA A 85 8.00 5.01 -10.49
C ALA A 85 6.60 5.59 -10.23
N VAL A 86 5.70 4.79 -9.65
CA VAL A 86 4.35 5.25 -9.31
C VAL A 86 4.38 6.38 -8.26
N ILE A 87 5.22 6.26 -7.23
CA ILE A 87 5.38 7.31 -6.20
C ILE A 87 5.96 8.58 -6.80
N LYS A 88 6.97 8.47 -7.67
CA LYS A 88 7.58 9.62 -8.36
C LYS A 88 6.55 10.40 -9.19
N SER A 89 5.65 9.69 -9.87
CA SER A 89 4.57 10.31 -10.66
C SER A 89 3.43 10.85 -9.80
N ASN A 90 3.32 10.42 -8.54
CA ASN A 90 2.27 10.78 -7.60
C ASN A 90 2.83 11.15 -6.21
N PRO A 91 3.70 12.18 -6.11
CA PRO A 91 4.50 12.45 -4.92
C PRO A 91 3.67 12.80 -3.68
N ASN A 92 2.47 13.29 -3.86
CA ASN A 92 1.56 13.71 -2.77
C ASN A 92 0.57 12.63 -2.34
N ASN A 93 0.67 11.39 -2.87
CA ASN A 93 -0.23 10.32 -2.51
C ASN A 93 0.22 9.63 -1.21
N ALA A 94 -0.52 9.86 -0.13
CA ALA A 94 -0.19 9.33 1.19
C ALA A 94 -0.33 7.80 1.26
N GLU A 95 -1.26 7.19 0.53
CA GLU A 95 -1.43 5.74 0.53
C GLU A 95 -0.25 5.01 -0.10
N LEU A 96 0.32 5.54 -1.17
CA LEU A 96 1.55 5.01 -1.76
C LEU A 96 2.73 5.06 -0.78
N ARG A 97 2.80 6.07 0.09
CA ARG A 97 3.81 6.13 1.16
C ARG A 97 3.59 5.05 2.21
N VAL A 98 2.33 4.78 2.60
CA VAL A 98 2.00 3.65 3.48
C VAL A 98 2.44 2.33 2.87
N ILE A 99 2.14 2.10 1.59
CA ILE A 99 2.53 0.88 0.87
C ILE A 99 4.06 0.71 0.89
N ARG A 100 4.82 1.76 0.53
CA ARG A 100 6.28 1.70 0.53
C ARG A 100 6.87 1.47 1.92
N MET A 101 6.40 2.20 2.93
CA MET A 101 6.84 1.98 4.32
C MET A 101 6.58 0.54 4.77
N SER A 102 5.38 0.02 4.52
CA SER A 102 5.02 -1.35 4.89
C SER A 102 5.94 -2.37 4.23
N VAL A 103 6.23 -2.22 2.94
CA VAL A 103 7.21 -3.06 2.23
C VAL A 103 8.58 -2.95 2.89
N GLN A 104 9.09 -1.73 3.07
CA GLN A 104 10.43 -1.46 3.57
C GLN A 104 10.63 -1.93 5.03
N GLU A 105 9.59 -1.91 5.85
CA GLU A 105 9.62 -2.43 7.21
C GLU A 105 9.69 -3.96 7.29
N ASN A 106 9.14 -4.66 6.29
CA ASN A 106 8.97 -6.11 6.30
C ASN A 106 9.96 -6.86 5.38
N ILE A 107 10.72 -6.14 4.57
CA ILE A 107 11.77 -6.73 3.74
C ILE A 107 13.05 -6.94 4.58
N PRO A 108 13.81 -8.04 4.37
CA PRO A 108 15.08 -8.25 5.07
C PRO A 108 16.08 -7.11 4.81
N LYS A 109 16.82 -6.70 5.84
CA LYS A 109 17.78 -5.58 5.74
C LYS A 109 18.83 -5.79 4.64
N ILE A 110 19.25 -7.03 4.42
CA ILE A 110 20.25 -7.38 3.41
C ILE A 110 19.81 -7.05 1.96
N VAL A 111 18.50 -6.87 1.74
CA VAL A 111 17.97 -6.47 0.42
C VAL A 111 18.31 -5.02 0.08
N GLY A 112 18.58 -4.16 1.08
CA GLY A 112 18.99 -2.77 0.91
C GLY A 112 17.87 -1.79 0.50
N TYR A 113 16.61 -2.26 0.32
CA TYR A 113 15.48 -1.40 -0.04
C TYR A 113 14.77 -0.84 1.19
N ARG A 114 15.41 0.10 1.92
CA ARG A 114 14.89 0.68 3.18
C ARG A 114 15.13 2.19 3.33
N GLY A 115 15.59 2.85 2.29
CA GLY A 115 16.08 4.23 2.38
C GLY A 115 15.01 5.30 2.64
N SER A 116 13.73 5.03 2.31
CA SER A 116 12.67 6.05 2.36
C SER A 116 11.85 6.04 3.66
N LEU A 117 12.15 5.16 4.62
CA LEU A 117 11.34 5.00 5.84
C LEU A 117 11.15 6.29 6.64
N LYS A 118 12.21 7.07 6.79
CA LYS A 118 12.17 8.35 7.54
C LYS A 118 11.34 9.39 6.80
N ASP A 119 11.56 9.53 5.50
CA ASP A 119 10.90 10.54 4.68
C ASP A 119 9.40 10.24 4.55
N ASP A 120 9.05 8.97 4.32
CA ASP A 120 7.65 8.56 4.24
C ASP A 120 6.92 8.72 5.58
N LYS A 121 7.58 8.40 6.69
CA LYS A 121 7.02 8.65 8.02
C LYS A 121 6.73 10.12 8.21
N THR A 122 7.70 11.00 7.97
CA THR A 122 7.53 12.45 8.09
C THR A 122 6.38 12.92 7.21
N PHE A 123 6.35 12.49 5.94
CA PHE A 123 5.29 12.84 5.01
C PHE A 123 3.90 12.42 5.54
N LEU A 124 3.77 11.20 6.05
CA LEU A 124 2.49 10.71 6.55
C LEU A 124 2.00 11.49 7.76
N LEU A 125 2.87 11.82 8.70
CA LEU A 125 2.54 12.61 9.89
C LEU A 125 2.09 14.03 9.50
N ASP A 126 2.81 14.68 8.61
CA ASP A 126 2.55 16.08 8.18
C ASP A 126 1.28 16.20 7.34
N HIS A 127 0.90 15.14 6.61
CA HIS A 127 -0.24 15.17 5.68
C HIS A 127 -1.45 14.38 6.18
N TYR A 128 -1.37 13.76 7.35
CA TYR A 128 -2.46 12.95 7.91
C TYR A 128 -3.78 13.73 8.02
N SER A 129 -3.73 14.94 8.56
CA SER A 129 -4.94 15.76 8.79
C SER A 129 -5.70 16.08 7.50
N LYS A 130 -5.02 16.11 6.36
CA LYS A 130 -5.57 16.42 5.04
C LYS A 130 -6.23 15.22 4.35
N GLN A 131 -6.11 14.00 4.91
CA GLN A 131 -6.67 12.80 4.30
C GLN A 131 -8.17 12.66 4.61
N ASN A 132 -8.89 11.95 3.73
CA ASN A 132 -10.28 11.57 4.01
C ASN A 132 -10.37 10.53 5.14
N ALA A 133 -11.57 10.33 5.69
CA ALA A 133 -11.79 9.47 6.84
C ALA A 133 -11.33 8.02 6.63
N ALA A 134 -11.58 7.44 5.45
CA ALA A 134 -11.17 6.07 5.13
C ALA A 134 -9.64 5.92 5.15
N LEU A 135 -8.92 6.85 4.52
CA LEU A 135 -7.47 6.83 4.48
C LEU A 135 -6.85 7.17 5.85
N LYS A 136 -7.44 8.07 6.62
CA LYS A 136 -7.05 8.32 8.02
C LYS A 136 -7.12 7.04 8.86
N ASN A 137 -8.22 6.32 8.78
CA ASN A 137 -8.39 5.05 9.49
C ASN A 137 -7.35 4.00 9.04
N TYR A 138 -7.07 3.92 7.74
CA TYR A 138 -6.06 3.02 7.23
C TYR A 138 -4.65 3.38 7.73
N ILE A 139 -4.27 4.66 7.69
CA ILE A 139 -2.98 5.16 8.22
C ILE A 139 -2.86 4.87 9.72
N LYS A 140 -3.91 5.07 10.52
CA LYS A 140 -3.89 4.74 11.96
C LYS A 140 -3.65 3.25 12.20
N ARG A 141 -4.34 2.38 11.46
CA ARG A 141 -4.14 0.91 11.58
C ARG A 141 -2.73 0.50 11.20
N PHE A 142 -2.19 1.06 10.11
CA PHE A 142 -0.79 0.86 9.74
C PHE A 142 0.17 1.36 10.82
N ALA A 143 -0.01 2.58 11.31
CA ALA A 143 0.84 3.18 12.34
C ALA A 143 0.87 2.35 13.63
N ALA A 144 -0.26 1.73 14.01
CA ALA A 144 -0.35 0.86 15.18
C ALA A 144 0.60 -0.36 15.11
N GLN A 145 0.91 -0.83 13.90
CA GLN A 145 1.77 -1.99 13.65
C GLN A 145 3.17 -1.60 13.11
N SER A 146 3.37 -0.34 12.75
CA SER A 146 4.62 0.15 12.17
C SER A 146 5.79 0.00 13.14
N LYS A 147 6.92 -0.44 12.61
CA LYS A 147 8.21 -0.52 13.32
C LYS A 147 8.97 0.82 13.33
N THR A 148 8.51 1.78 12.53
CA THR A 148 9.19 3.08 12.31
C THR A 148 8.46 4.22 13.00
N ILE A 149 7.12 4.17 13.10
CA ILE A 149 6.30 5.19 13.77
C ILE A 149 6.27 4.89 15.27
N THR A 150 6.79 5.83 16.07
CA THR A 150 6.89 5.69 17.53
C THR A 150 5.51 5.82 18.21
N PRO A 151 5.36 5.34 19.46
CA PRO A 151 4.12 5.54 20.23
C PRO A 151 3.72 7.02 20.39
N ALA A 152 4.68 7.91 20.59
CA ALA A 152 4.43 9.35 20.70
C ALA A 152 3.89 9.93 19.37
N GLU A 153 4.48 9.55 18.24
CA GLU A 153 4.00 9.96 16.91
C GLU A 153 2.61 9.40 16.59
N ARG A 154 2.31 8.15 17.00
CA ARG A 154 0.95 7.57 16.84
C ARG A 154 -0.11 8.38 17.58
N ALA A 155 0.23 8.90 18.76
CA ALA A 155 -0.71 9.71 19.56
C ALA A 155 -1.09 11.03 18.88
N THR A 156 -0.33 11.51 17.90
CA THR A 156 -0.66 12.72 17.12
C THR A 156 -1.69 12.47 16.01
N LEU A 157 -1.90 11.23 15.62
CA LEU A 157 -2.86 10.82 14.58
C LEU A 157 -4.28 10.80 15.16
N LYS A 158 -4.93 11.94 15.29
CA LYS A 158 -6.27 12.08 15.88
C LYS A 158 -7.37 12.18 14.82
#